data_df1c6877f4b09a7e642765d37b7958f7
#
_entry.id   df1c6877f4b09a7e642765d37b7958f7
#
_cell.length_a   1.000
_cell.length_b   1.000
_cell.length_c   1.000
_cell.angle_alpha   90.00
_cell.angle_beta   90.00
_cell.angle_gamma   90.00
#
_symmetry.space_group_name_H-M   'P 1'
#
loop_
_entity.id
_entity.type
_entity.pdbx_description
1 polymer ?
#
loop_
_entity_poly.entity_id
_entity_poly.type
_entity_poly.pdbx_seq_one_letter_code
_entity_poly.pdbx_strand_id
1 'polypeptide(L)'
;MSSDGQAESRFSDFIDKLSLKIGGMVSYIWVVLLGVIVTNVILRYAFSEGRIELEELQWHLYSIGFLFGLSFALTTDSHIRVDILHEKFSPELRAWIELYGILLFLLPFCALVVLFGLPFVMSSYEVGEVSASPGGLPFRWLIKASLPVAFLLLAATAVARLLRTWSCLLYTSPSPRDAHESRMPSSA
;
A
#
# COMPACT_ATOMS: atom_id res chain seq x y z
N MET A 1 -24.67 14.82 -12.91
CA MET A 1 -23.55 13.94 -12.57
C MET A 1 -23.18 13.22 -13.85
N SER A 2 -22.03 13.54 -14.43
CA SER A 2 -21.59 12.93 -15.69
C SER A 2 -21.29 11.44 -15.51
N SER A 3 -21.48 10.64 -16.56
CA SER A 3 -21.17 9.20 -16.56
C SER A 3 -19.73 8.89 -16.12
N ASP A 4 -18.81 9.83 -16.35
CA ASP A 4 -17.40 9.74 -15.98
C ASP A 4 -17.18 9.78 -14.47
N GLY A 5 -17.86 10.66 -13.75
CA GLY A 5 -17.76 10.73 -12.27
C GLY A 5 -18.33 9.49 -11.56
N GLN A 6 -19.29 8.79 -12.18
CA GLN A 6 -19.79 7.52 -11.65
C GLN A 6 -18.82 6.35 -11.90
N ALA A 7 -18.12 6.36 -13.03
CA ALA A 7 -17.13 5.33 -13.35
C ALA A 7 -15.88 5.46 -12.46
N GLU A 8 -15.41 6.68 -12.23
CA GLU A 8 -14.29 6.96 -11.31
C GLU A 8 -14.59 6.54 -9.86
N SER A 9 -15.80 6.83 -9.38
CA SER A 9 -16.27 6.40 -8.05
C SER A 9 -16.30 4.87 -7.94
N ARG A 10 -16.83 4.16 -8.95
CA ARG A 10 -16.93 2.69 -8.94
C ARG A 10 -15.56 2.02 -8.98
N PHE A 11 -14.61 2.56 -9.73
CA PHE A 11 -13.23 2.05 -9.78
C PHE A 11 -12.54 2.22 -8.43
N SER A 12 -12.62 3.42 -7.86
CA SER A 12 -12.04 3.71 -6.53
C SER A 12 -12.60 2.78 -5.46
N ASP A 13 -13.93 2.60 -5.42
CA ASP A 13 -14.60 1.72 -4.46
C ASP A 13 -14.19 0.24 -4.62
N PHE A 14 -13.99 -0.20 -5.86
CA PHE A 14 -13.54 -1.57 -6.13
C PHE A 14 -12.11 -1.79 -5.62
N ILE A 15 -11.19 -0.88 -5.91
CA ILE A 15 -9.80 -0.97 -5.46
C ILE A 15 -9.71 -0.92 -3.93
N ASP A 16 -10.50 -0.06 -3.28
CA ASP A 16 -10.52 0.01 -1.82
C ASP A 16 -11.03 -1.29 -1.20
N LYS A 17 -12.13 -1.84 -1.72
CA LYS A 17 -12.64 -3.14 -1.25
C LYS A 17 -11.63 -4.26 -1.45
N LEU A 18 -10.93 -4.26 -2.59
CA LEU A 18 -9.87 -5.24 -2.87
C LEU A 18 -8.71 -5.09 -1.88
N SER A 19 -8.21 -3.87 -1.66
CA SER A 19 -7.13 -3.58 -0.73
C SER A 19 -7.51 -3.95 0.71
N LEU A 20 -8.71 -3.61 1.16
CA LEU A 20 -9.21 -3.98 2.48
C LEU A 20 -9.36 -5.50 2.65
N LYS A 21 -9.86 -6.20 1.62
CA LYS A 21 -9.98 -7.66 1.64
C LYS A 21 -8.62 -8.33 1.71
N ILE A 22 -7.68 -7.91 0.86
CA ILE A 22 -6.30 -8.43 0.86
C ILE A 22 -5.64 -8.13 2.19
N GLY A 23 -5.73 -6.89 2.69
CA GLY A 23 -5.16 -6.49 3.98
C GLY A 23 -5.72 -7.29 5.15
N GLY A 24 -7.04 -7.53 5.15
CA GLY A 24 -7.67 -8.41 6.15
C GLY A 24 -7.14 -9.85 6.11
N MET A 25 -6.98 -10.43 4.92
CA MET A 25 -6.38 -11.77 4.77
C MET A 25 -4.91 -11.79 5.19
N VAL A 26 -4.15 -10.79 4.79
CA VAL A 26 -2.72 -10.64 5.12
C VAL A 26 -2.51 -10.42 6.62
N SER A 27 -3.46 -9.85 7.34
CA SER A 27 -3.38 -9.71 8.80
C SER A 27 -3.22 -11.05 9.53
N TYR A 28 -3.76 -12.15 9.01
CA TYR A 28 -3.56 -13.48 9.58
C TYR A 28 -2.12 -13.99 9.42
N ILE A 29 -1.36 -13.47 8.44
CA ILE A 29 0.05 -13.83 8.26
C ILE A 29 0.86 -13.52 9.52
N TRP A 30 0.53 -12.46 10.25
CA TRP A 30 1.23 -12.08 11.48
C TRP A 30 1.05 -13.13 12.58
N VAL A 31 -0.14 -13.74 12.68
CA VAL A 31 -0.40 -14.83 13.63
C VAL A 31 0.38 -16.08 13.23
N VAL A 32 0.39 -16.42 11.94
CA VAL A 32 1.18 -17.55 11.41
C VAL A 32 2.66 -17.30 11.63
N LEU A 33 3.15 -16.11 11.34
CA LEU A 33 4.54 -15.70 11.56
C LEU A 33 4.94 -15.89 13.02
N LEU A 34 4.11 -15.43 13.96
CA LEU A 34 4.36 -15.63 15.39
C LEU A 34 4.47 -17.12 15.74
N GLY A 35 3.55 -17.94 15.21
CA GLY A 35 3.59 -19.39 15.40
C GLY A 35 4.89 -20.03 14.88
N VAL A 36 5.33 -19.62 13.68
CA VAL A 36 6.59 -20.10 13.08
C VAL A 36 7.80 -19.67 13.90
N ILE A 37 7.84 -18.42 14.37
CA ILE A 37 8.91 -17.91 15.24
C ILE A 37 8.99 -18.73 16.53
N VAL A 38 7.86 -18.90 17.22
CA VAL A 38 7.81 -19.66 18.49
C VAL A 38 8.25 -21.11 18.25
N THR A 39 7.77 -21.75 17.19
CA THR A 39 8.17 -23.10 16.82
C THR A 39 9.68 -23.20 16.57
N ASN A 40 10.26 -22.28 15.79
CA ASN A 40 11.69 -22.25 15.51
C ASN A 40 12.51 -22.07 16.81
N VAL A 41 12.07 -21.18 17.71
CA VAL A 41 12.72 -20.97 19.00
C VAL A 41 12.69 -22.23 19.86
N ILE A 42 11.53 -22.93 19.95
CA ILE A 42 11.40 -24.16 20.71
C ILE A 42 12.33 -25.24 20.14
N LEU A 43 12.33 -25.45 18.83
CA LEU A 43 13.20 -26.45 18.18
C LEU A 43 14.68 -26.16 18.45
N ARG A 44 15.08 -24.90 18.35
CA ARG A 44 16.47 -24.49 18.57
C ARG A 44 16.94 -24.70 20.02
N TYR A 45 16.12 -24.30 21.00
CA TYR A 45 16.54 -24.30 22.41
C TYR A 45 16.19 -25.58 23.18
N ALA A 46 15.05 -26.20 22.88
CA ALA A 46 14.64 -27.43 23.58
C ALA A 46 15.19 -28.70 22.92
N PHE A 47 15.33 -28.67 21.57
CA PHE A 47 15.79 -29.84 20.80
C PHE A 47 17.17 -29.67 20.19
N SER A 48 17.79 -28.50 20.31
CA SER A 48 19.08 -28.15 19.68
C SER A 48 19.07 -28.33 18.15
N GLU A 49 17.90 -28.25 17.53
CA GLU A 49 17.70 -28.34 16.11
C GLU A 49 17.43 -26.95 15.52
N GLY A 50 18.42 -26.33 14.86
CA GLY A 50 18.20 -25.12 14.05
C GLY A 50 17.75 -25.50 12.65
N ARG A 51 16.54 -25.05 12.24
CA ARG A 51 16.01 -25.30 10.89
C ARG A 51 16.02 -24.01 10.06
N ILE A 52 16.83 -24.02 9.03
CA ILE A 52 17.00 -22.89 8.10
C ILE A 52 15.69 -22.62 7.34
N GLU A 53 14.93 -23.68 7.00
CA GLU A 53 13.64 -23.57 6.32
C GLU A 53 12.65 -22.70 7.10
N LEU A 54 12.62 -22.84 8.43
CA LEU A 54 11.75 -22.04 9.29
C LEU A 54 12.21 -20.58 9.37
N GLU A 55 13.53 -20.33 9.39
CA GLU A 55 14.06 -18.97 9.35
C GLU A 55 13.71 -18.29 8.04
N GLU A 56 13.88 -18.97 6.90
CA GLU A 56 13.50 -18.42 5.61
C GLU A 56 11.99 -18.20 5.49
N LEU A 57 11.18 -19.13 6.00
CA LEU A 57 9.72 -18.97 6.02
C LEU A 57 9.30 -17.71 6.82
N GLN A 58 9.98 -17.42 7.94
CA GLN A 58 9.74 -16.19 8.71
C GLN A 58 9.97 -14.94 7.86
N TRP A 59 11.09 -14.88 7.14
CA TRP A 59 11.41 -13.75 6.25
C TRP A 59 10.38 -13.62 5.11
N HIS A 60 9.91 -14.73 4.55
CA HIS A 60 8.91 -14.72 3.49
C HIS A 60 7.55 -14.20 3.99
N LEU A 61 7.08 -14.71 5.13
CA LEU A 61 5.83 -14.26 5.75
C LEU A 61 5.90 -12.78 6.15
N TYR A 62 7.01 -12.36 6.76
CA TYR A 62 7.24 -10.97 7.11
C TYR A 62 7.19 -10.06 5.87
N SER A 63 7.91 -10.43 4.81
CA SER A 63 7.97 -9.65 3.58
C SER A 63 6.59 -9.50 2.93
N ILE A 64 5.82 -10.58 2.83
CA ILE A 64 4.46 -10.55 2.27
C ILE A 64 3.56 -9.68 3.16
N GLY A 65 3.58 -9.89 4.47
CA GLY A 65 2.78 -9.12 5.42
C GLY A 65 3.07 -7.62 5.34
N PHE A 66 4.34 -7.25 5.28
CA PHE A 66 4.77 -5.87 5.18
C PHE A 66 4.38 -5.24 3.84
N LEU A 67 4.70 -5.88 2.71
CA LEU A 67 4.48 -5.34 1.38
C LEU A 67 2.99 -5.08 1.08
N PHE A 68 2.13 -6.06 1.36
CA PHE A 68 0.69 -5.89 1.14
C PHE A 68 0.04 -5.00 2.21
N GLY A 69 0.63 -4.93 3.40
CA GLY A 69 0.24 -4.01 4.47
C GLY A 69 0.35 -2.54 4.06
N LEU A 70 1.29 -2.16 3.17
CA LEU A 70 1.43 -0.79 2.67
C LEU A 70 0.16 -0.29 1.96
N SER A 71 -0.42 -1.12 1.09
CA SER A 71 -1.66 -0.77 0.39
C SER A 71 -2.84 -0.64 1.35
N PHE A 72 -2.93 -1.54 2.33
CA PHE A 72 -3.94 -1.48 3.38
C PHE A 72 -3.81 -0.20 4.22
N ALA A 73 -2.59 0.14 4.64
CA ALA A 73 -2.33 1.36 5.40
C ALA A 73 -2.68 2.64 4.61
N LEU A 74 -2.44 2.64 3.29
CA LEU A 74 -2.83 3.75 2.43
C LEU A 74 -4.36 3.88 2.32
N THR A 75 -5.09 2.76 2.20
CA THR A 75 -6.54 2.74 2.11
C THR A 75 -7.22 3.16 3.41
N THR A 76 -6.69 2.74 4.55
CA THR A 76 -7.26 3.03 5.88
C THR A 76 -6.79 4.37 6.46
N ASP A 77 -6.00 5.13 5.70
CA ASP A 77 -5.41 6.39 6.14
C ASP A 77 -4.55 6.27 7.41
N SER A 78 -4.01 5.08 7.64
CA SER A 78 -3.22 4.73 8.82
C SER A 78 -1.72 5.04 8.66
N HIS A 79 -1.33 5.79 7.63
CA HIS A 79 0.05 6.25 7.48
C HIS A 79 0.39 7.24 8.60
N ILE A 80 1.58 7.07 9.19
CA ILE A 80 2.13 8.01 10.16
C ILE A 80 2.31 9.35 9.44
N ARG A 81 1.42 10.29 9.71
CA ARG A 81 1.56 11.69 9.31
C ARG A 81 2.22 12.43 10.45
N VAL A 82 2.98 13.46 10.13
CA VAL A 82 3.45 14.40 11.16
C VAL A 82 2.25 15.27 11.54
N ASP A 83 1.39 14.76 12.42
CA ASP A 83 0.10 15.35 12.78
C ASP A 83 0.25 16.82 13.24
N ILE A 84 1.34 17.14 13.92
CA ILE A 84 1.65 18.50 14.40
C ILE A 84 1.75 19.52 13.25
N LEU A 85 2.28 19.11 12.10
CA LEU A 85 2.36 19.95 10.90
C LEU A 85 1.04 19.92 10.13
N HIS A 86 0.41 18.74 10.08
CA HIS A 86 -0.83 18.53 9.35
C HIS A 86 -2.00 19.34 9.95
N GLU A 87 -2.09 19.48 11.27
CA GLU A 87 -3.13 20.29 11.93
C GLU A 87 -3.01 21.80 11.65
N LYS A 88 -1.82 22.29 11.35
CA LYS A 88 -1.57 23.73 11.07
C LYS A 88 -1.92 24.13 9.63
N PHE A 89 -2.10 23.20 8.71
CA PHE A 89 -2.37 23.50 7.32
C PHE A 89 -3.87 23.59 7.04
N SER A 90 -4.25 24.48 6.11
CA SER A 90 -5.63 24.53 5.61
C SER A 90 -6.01 23.23 4.91
N PRO A 91 -7.29 22.84 4.90
CA PRO A 91 -7.75 21.63 4.22
C PRO A 91 -7.32 21.57 2.74
N GLU A 92 -7.35 22.71 2.06
CA GLU A 92 -6.93 22.83 0.65
C GLU A 92 -5.44 22.53 0.48
N LEU A 93 -4.59 23.12 1.34
CA LEU A 93 -3.15 22.90 1.28
C LEU A 93 -2.80 21.43 1.55
N ARG A 94 -3.51 20.79 2.49
CA ARG A 94 -3.36 19.35 2.75
C ARG A 94 -3.66 18.51 1.51
N ALA A 95 -4.77 18.81 0.82
CA ALA A 95 -5.17 18.09 -0.38
C ALA A 95 -4.13 18.28 -1.52
N TRP A 96 -3.59 19.48 -1.68
CA TRP A 96 -2.52 19.73 -2.66
C TRP A 96 -1.22 19.01 -2.33
N ILE A 97 -0.78 19.02 -1.06
CA ILE A 97 0.42 18.29 -0.62
C ILE A 97 0.24 16.78 -0.86
N GLU A 98 -0.93 16.24 -0.53
CA GLU A 98 -1.24 14.83 -0.76
C GLU A 98 -1.21 14.48 -2.25
N LEU A 99 -1.84 15.29 -3.09
CA LEU A 99 -1.88 15.10 -4.53
C LEU A 99 -0.48 15.10 -5.15
N TYR A 100 0.35 16.10 -4.84
CA TYR A 100 1.73 16.16 -5.33
C TYR A 100 2.59 15.04 -4.75
N GLY A 101 2.40 14.67 -3.49
CA GLY A 101 3.10 13.56 -2.85
C GLY A 101 2.83 12.22 -3.54
N ILE A 102 1.57 11.95 -3.88
CA ILE A 102 1.19 10.74 -4.62
C ILE A 102 1.75 10.80 -6.05
N LEU A 103 1.54 11.91 -6.75
CA LEU A 103 1.87 12.02 -8.18
C LEU A 103 3.38 12.05 -8.45
N LEU A 104 4.16 12.81 -7.66
CA LEU A 104 5.58 13.04 -7.92
C LEU A 104 6.51 12.05 -7.21
N PHE A 105 6.07 11.45 -6.11
CA PHE A 105 6.91 10.55 -5.33
C PHE A 105 6.38 9.11 -5.33
N LEU A 106 5.14 8.90 -4.91
CA LEU A 106 4.64 7.54 -4.71
C LEU A 106 4.47 6.79 -6.04
N LEU A 107 3.78 7.36 -7.02
CA LEU A 107 3.54 6.71 -8.32
C LEU A 107 4.83 6.47 -9.13
N PRO A 108 5.78 7.42 -9.26
CA PRO A 108 7.05 7.15 -9.93
C PRO A 108 7.87 6.09 -9.20
N PHE A 109 7.85 6.09 -7.87
CA PHE A 109 8.55 5.07 -7.09
C PHE A 109 7.94 3.68 -7.30
N CYS A 110 6.60 3.56 -7.26
CA CYS A 110 5.92 2.30 -7.59
C CYS A 110 6.26 1.83 -9.01
N ALA A 111 6.26 2.75 -9.99
CA ALA A 111 6.61 2.44 -11.36
C ALA A 111 8.05 1.90 -11.48
N LEU A 112 9.01 2.55 -10.83
CA LEU A 112 10.39 2.07 -10.80
C LEU A 112 10.51 0.66 -10.20
N VAL A 113 9.86 0.41 -9.06
CA VAL A 113 9.90 -0.91 -8.42
C VAL A 113 9.29 -1.98 -9.31
N VAL A 114 8.18 -1.69 -10.00
CA VAL A 114 7.56 -2.64 -10.93
C VAL A 114 8.44 -2.87 -12.14
N LEU A 115 8.95 -1.81 -12.78
CA LEU A 115 9.77 -1.92 -13.99
C LEU A 115 11.06 -2.73 -13.77
N PHE A 116 11.74 -2.51 -12.66
CA PHE A 116 12.96 -3.25 -12.32
C PHE A 116 12.69 -4.57 -11.59
N GLY A 117 11.57 -4.67 -10.89
CA GLY A 117 11.17 -5.88 -10.20
C GLY A 117 10.75 -7.01 -11.13
N LEU A 118 10.08 -6.71 -12.26
CA LEU A 118 9.65 -7.73 -13.21
C LEU A 118 10.83 -8.51 -13.84
N PRO A 119 11.87 -7.87 -14.43
CA PRO A 119 13.03 -8.59 -14.94
C PRO A 119 13.75 -9.39 -13.85
N PHE A 120 13.82 -8.86 -12.63
CA PHE A 120 14.41 -9.55 -11.49
C PHE A 120 13.69 -10.85 -11.12
N VAL A 121 12.35 -10.85 -11.19
CA VAL A 121 11.53 -12.05 -10.98
C VAL A 121 11.71 -13.04 -12.14
N MET A 122 11.69 -12.55 -13.39
CA MET A 122 11.84 -13.40 -14.57
C MET A 122 13.20 -14.10 -14.59
N SER A 123 14.27 -13.38 -14.34
CA SER A 123 15.63 -13.96 -14.23
C SER A 123 15.69 -15.04 -13.13
N SER A 124 15.08 -14.80 -11.97
CA SER A 124 15.02 -15.78 -10.89
C SER A 124 14.22 -17.04 -11.27
N TYR A 125 13.15 -16.86 -12.05
CA TYR A 125 12.34 -17.97 -12.56
C TYR A 125 13.06 -18.80 -13.60
N GLU A 126 13.72 -18.17 -14.58
CA GLU A 126 14.46 -18.84 -15.67
C GLU A 126 15.63 -19.68 -15.16
N VAL A 127 16.34 -19.19 -14.14
CA VAL A 127 17.46 -19.90 -13.51
C VAL A 127 16.98 -20.99 -12.54
N GLY A 128 15.67 -21.02 -12.20
CA GLY A 128 15.15 -21.92 -11.16
C GLY A 128 15.80 -21.66 -9.80
N GLU A 129 15.96 -20.38 -9.43
CA GLU A 129 16.73 -19.96 -8.26
C GLU A 129 16.22 -20.63 -6.97
N VAL A 130 17.15 -21.26 -6.26
CA VAL A 130 16.94 -21.83 -4.92
C VAL A 130 17.71 -21.02 -3.89
N SER A 131 17.41 -21.20 -2.61
CA SER A 131 18.16 -20.54 -1.56
C SER A 131 19.64 -20.92 -1.57
N ALA A 132 20.50 -19.95 -1.29
CA ALA A 132 21.93 -20.20 -1.14
C ALA A 132 22.28 -20.90 0.20
N SER A 133 21.32 -20.95 1.12
CA SER A 133 21.49 -21.61 2.42
C SER A 133 21.32 -23.12 2.27
N PRO A 134 22.16 -23.94 2.94
CA PRO A 134 22.00 -25.41 2.93
C PRO A 134 20.64 -25.81 3.52
N GLY A 135 19.80 -26.48 2.73
CA GLY A 135 18.42 -26.84 3.13
C GLY A 135 17.39 -25.72 3.03
N GLY A 136 17.73 -24.60 2.38
CA GLY A 136 16.81 -23.47 2.22
C GLY A 136 15.66 -23.76 1.26
N LEU A 137 14.64 -22.88 1.28
CA LEU A 137 13.41 -23.06 0.54
C LEU A 137 13.63 -22.93 -0.99
N PRO A 138 12.97 -23.80 -1.79
CA PRO A 138 12.92 -23.66 -3.24
C PRO A 138 12.01 -22.51 -3.67
N PHE A 139 11.99 -22.23 -4.98
CA PHE A 139 11.07 -21.25 -5.59
C PHE A 139 11.26 -19.80 -5.11
N ARG A 140 12.49 -19.33 -5.02
CA ARG A 140 12.80 -17.94 -4.64
C ARG A 140 12.11 -16.88 -5.51
N TRP A 141 11.80 -17.20 -6.76
CA TRP A 141 11.08 -16.31 -7.65
C TRP A 141 9.69 -15.92 -7.09
N LEU A 142 9.05 -16.80 -6.29
CA LEU A 142 7.72 -16.54 -5.74
C LEU A 142 7.73 -15.39 -4.73
N ILE A 143 8.70 -15.39 -3.81
CA ILE A 143 8.84 -14.27 -2.86
C ILE A 143 9.28 -12.99 -3.56
N LYS A 144 10.15 -13.08 -4.58
CA LYS A 144 10.52 -11.93 -5.39
C LYS A 144 9.32 -11.36 -6.14
N ALA A 145 8.39 -12.20 -6.63
CA ALA A 145 7.17 -11.78 -7.30
C ALA A 145 6.22 -11.00 -6.38
N SER A 146 6.25 -11.24 -5.07
CA SER A 146 5.44 -10.50 -4.12
C SER A 146 5.74 -8.99 -4.15
N LEU A 147 6.98 -8.60 -4.46
CA LEU A 147 7.40 -7.20 -4.54
C LEU A 147 6.68 -6.43 -5.66
N PRO A 148 6.80 -6.77 -6.96
CA PRO A 148 6.09 -6.03 -8.01
C PRO A 148 4.57 -6.14 -7.89
N VAL A 149 4.03 -7.27 -7.42
CA VAL A 149 2.57 -7.45 -7.23
C VAL A 149 2.05 -6.51 -6.15
N ALA A 150 2.72 -6.42 -5.00
CA ALA A 150 2.32 -5.53 -3.92
C ALA A 150 2.43 -4.05 -4.33
N PHE A 151 3.48 -3.69 -5.08
CA PHE A 151 3.64 -2.31 -5.59
C PHE A 151 2.65 -1.96 -6.70
N LEU A 152 2.19 -2.91 -7.50
CA LEU A 152 1.05 -2.71 -8.41
C LEU A 152 -0.24 -2.43 -7.64
N LEU A 153 -0.51 -3.18 -6.58
CA LEU A 153 -1.67 -2.92 -5.72
C LEU A 153 -1.56 -1.56 -5.04
N LEU A 154 -0.38 -1.20 -4.53
CA LEU A 154 -0.12 0.09 -3.92
C LEU A 154 -0.32 1.23 -4.93
N ALA A 155 0.16 1.09 -6.16
CA ALA A 155 -0.05 2.07 -7.22
C ALA A 155 -1.53 2.22 -7.57
N ALA A 156 -2.28 1.12 -7.68
CA ALA A 156 -3.72 1.15 -7.92
C ALA A 156 -4.47 1.89 -6.79
N THR A 157 -4.11 1.60 -5.53
CA THR A 157 -4.67 2.29 -4.36
C THR A 157 -4.32 3.78 -4.35
N ALA A 158 -3.07 4.12 -4.71
CA ALA A 158 -2.61 5.51 -4.82
C ALA A 158 -3.38 6.28 -5.91
N VAL A 159 -3.62 5.67 -7.07
CA VAL A 159 -4.45 6.25 -8.14
C VAL A 159 -5.90 6.44 -7.67
N ALA A 160 -6.50 5.44 -7.03
CA ALA A 160 -7.84 5.55 -6.49
C ALA A 160 -7.97 6.71 -5.48
N ARG A 161 -6.97 6.89 -4.63
CA ARG A 161 -6.89 7.99 -3.67
C ARG A 161 -6.72 9.34 -4.37
N LEU A 162 -5.84 9.42 -5.36
CA LEU A 162 -5.60 10.63 -6.17
C LEU A 162 -6.89 11.11 -6.85
N LEU A 163 -7.66 10.20 -7.46
CA LEU A 163 -8.94 10.53 -8.08
C LEU A 163 -9.93 11.11 -7.07
N ARG A 164 -10.02 10.56 -5.87
CA ARG A 164 -10.89 11.09 -4.80
C ARG A 164 -10.46 12.47 -4.32
N THR A 165 -9.16 12.66 -4.07
CA THR A 165 -8.62 13.94 -3.63
C THR A 165 -8.85 15.02 -4.70
N TRP A 166 -8.66 14.66 -5.97
CA TRP A 166 -8.92 15.55 -7.11
C TRP A 166 -10.41 15.93 -7.20
N SER A 167 -11.31 14.96 -7.12
CA SER A 167 -12.76 15.22 -7.13
C SER A 167 -13.19 16.11 -5.96
N CYS A 168 -12.60 15.92 -4.77
CA CYS A 168 -12.86 16.76 -3.61
C CYS A 168 -12.40 18.20 -3.85
N LEU A 169 -11.21 18.43 -4.42
CA LEU A 169 -10.68 19.76 -4.73
C LEU A 169 -11.55 20.50 -5.76
N LEU A 170 -12.05 19.81 -6.76
CA LEU A 170 -12.95 20.41 -7.77
C LEU A 170 -14.30 20.80 -7.19
N TYR A 171 -14.79 20.07 -6.17
CA TYR A 171 -16.11 20.33 -5.57
C TYR A 171 -16.06 21.37 -4.45
N THR A 172 -14.89 21.60 -3.85
CA THR A 172 -14.68 22.61 -2.79
C THR A 172 -14.25 23.97 -3.33
N SER A 173 -14.08 24.16 -4.65
CA SER A 173 -13.93 25.50 -5.19
C SER A 173 -15.26 26.26 -4.96
N PRO A 174 -15.22 27.43 -4.24
CA PRO A 174 -16.42 28.14 -3.90
C PRO A 174 -17.18 28.51 -5.17
N SER A 175 -18.46 28.14 -5.21
CA SER A 175 -19.36 28.54 -6.30
C SER A 175 -19.34 30.07 -6.41
N PRO A 176 -19.33 30.64 -7.63
CA PRO A 176 -19.46 32.07 -7.82
C PRO A 176 -20.69 32.68 -7.12
N ARG A 177 -21.68 31.83 -6.76
CA ARG A 177 -22.88 32.23 -6.00
C ARG A 177 -22.58 32.52 -4.53
N ASP A 178 -21.68 31.75 -3.89
CA ASP A 178 -21.32 31.94 -2.48
C ASP A 178 -20.51 33.22 -2.26
N ALA A 179 -19.77 33.66 -3.29
CA ALA A 179 -19.05 34.94 -3.28
C ALA A 179 -19.97 36.14 -3.39
N HIS A 180 -21.20 35.99 -3.89
CA HIS A 180 -22.20 37.04 -3.95
C HIS A 180 -23.02 37.17 -2.65
N GLU A 181 -23.33 36.07 -1.98
CA GLU A 181 -24.10 36.12 -0.71
C GLU A 181 -23.30 36.75 0.44
N SER A 182 -21.96 36.56 0.46
CA SER A 182 -21.11 37.20 1.48
C SER A 182 -20.94 38.72 1.32
N ARG A 183 -21.46 39.32 0.25
CA ARG A 183 -21.39 40.77 -0.03
C ARG A 183 -22.74 41.50 0.22
N MET A 184 -23.78 40.82 0.64
CA MET A 184 -25.00 41.51 1.02
C MET A 184 -24.83 42.16 2.40
N PRO A 185 -24.87 43.52 2.51
CA PRO A 185 -24.89 44.16 3.82
C PRO A 185 -26.17 43.75 4.53
N SER A 186 -26.03 43.30 5.78
CA SER A 186 -27.20 43.10 6.63
C SER A 186 -27.89 44.45 6.76
N SER A 187 -28.99 44.63 6.05
CA SER A 187 -29.92 45.78 6.25
C SER A 187 -30.48 45.65 7.64
N ALA A 188 -30.14 46.65 8.46
CA ALA A 188 -30.72 46.89 9.76
C ALA A 188 -32.24 47.09 9.67
#